data_9d2850ea32f65c59e4de120c211d3809
#
_entry.id   9d2850ea32f65c59e4de120c211d3809
#
_cell.length_a   1.000
_cell.length_b   1.000
_cell.length_c   1.000
_cell.angle_alpha   90.00
_cell.angle_beta   90.00
_cell.angle_gamma   90.00
#
_symmetry.space_group_name_H-M   'P 1'
#
loop_
_entity.id
_entity.type
_entity.pdbx_description
1 polymer ?
#
loop_
_entity_poly.entity_id
_entity_poly.type
_entity_poly.pdbx_seq_one_letter_code
_entity_poly.pdbx_strand_id
1 'polypeptide(L)'
;LMRFDYNFKHYDFRLVLYMIVLNILGVLVMRSAVGAESFRDVQVVRQILGSFAGLAICIALSLVDYRWIVQQANLIYLFCVLLLAGVLIYGTAAGHDAVRWIQLPVIGQVQPAEFVKIGLIVFFAAYFQQAKDQINLPHIVLMAFVWFMIPILLILLQPNLSTSIIITIIVAAMVFASDISFRWILGVLLAIVPFALIFVYLFRSGLYDKIPLLRGYQAQRILTFLNPSENTQTFYQQMYSMMAIGSGKLTGKGLYNSSIFSVKNGNFLAEEDNDFIFAVVGEELGFRGSLIIIILFLLIIVECLIIARKARNLSGRLICVGMMAWIGFQTYTHIAVTTGIFPNTGITLPFFSRGVSSLVSVYAGMGIVLNVALQRSNRA
;
A
#
# COMPACT_ATOMS: atom_id res chain seq x y z
N LEU A 1 -23.53 -27.72 -1.49
CA LEU A 1 -22.51 -28.13 -2.44
C LEU A 1 -22.08 -26.90 -3.24
N MET A 2 -20.86 -26.35 -2.90
CA MET A 2 -20.25 -25.28 -3.67
C MET A 2 -19.97 -25.80 -5.08
N ARG A 3 -20.73 -25.34 -6.08
CA ARG A 3 -20.36 -25.54 -7.48
C ARG A 3 -19.19 -24.58 -7.76
N PHE A 4 -17.99 -25.12 -7.92
CA PHE A 4 -16.85 -24.36 -8.40
C PHE A 4 -17.04 -24.07 -9.89
N ASP A 5 -17.65 -22.93 -10.19
CA ASP A 5 -17.83 -22.42 -11.57
C ASP A 5 -16.50 -21.82 -12.10
N TYR A 6 -15.39 -22.57 -11.92
CA TYR A 6 -14.08 -22.10 -12.35
C TYR A 6 -13.86 -22.37 -13.83
N ASN A 7 -13.62 -21.29 -14.58
CA ASN A 7 -13.16 -21.39 -15.94
C ASN A 7 -11.68 -20.99 -16.00
N PHE A 8 -10.79 -21.97 -15.99
CA PHE A 8 -9.34 -21.72 -16.02
C PHE A 8 -8.86 -20.98 -17.28
N LYS A 9 -9.65 -20.92 -18.36
CA LYS A 9 -9.38 -20.06 -19.52
C LYS A 9 -9.46 -18.57 -19.17
N HIS A 10 -10.15 -18.24 -18.09
CA HIS A 10 -10.26 -16.88 -17.57
C HIS A 10 -9.20 -16.52 -16.52
N TYR A 11 -8.29 -17.48 -16.19
CA TYR A 11 -7.20 -17.19 -15.28
C TYR A 11 -6.29 -16.14 -15.88
N ASP A 12 -6.06 -15.06 -15.15
CA ASP A 12 -5.30 -13.92 -15.68
C ASP A 12 -3.78 -14.13 -15.49
N PHE A 13 -3.19 -14.93 -16.38
CA PHE A 13 -1.74 -15.18 -16.36
C PHE A 13 -0.91 -13.92 -16.59
N ARG A 14 -1.48 -12.89 -17.26
CA ARG A 14 -0.77 -11.62 -17.48
C ARG A 14 -0.51 -10.92 -16.15
N LEU A 15 -1.54 -10.85 -15.30
CA LEU A 15 -1.45 -10.27 -13.98
C LEU A 15 -0.37 -10.98 -13.13
N VAL A 16 -0.35 -12.32 -13.17
CA VAL A 16 0.68 -13.12 -12.48
C VAL A 16 2.06 -12.84 -13.03
N LEU A 17 2.21 -12.75 -14.36
CA LEU A 17 3.48 -12.42 -15.00
C LEU A 17 4.01 -11.05 -14.58
N TYR A 18 3.15 -10.02 -14.58
CA TYR A 18 3.55 -8.67 -14.18
C TYR A 18 4.00 -8.61 -12.71
N MET A 19 3.30 -9.31 -11.81
CA MET A 19 3.70 -9.42 -10.40
C MET A 19 5.04 -10.12 -10.23
N ILE A 20 5.28 -11.23 -10.96
CA ILE A 20 6.54 -11.98 -10.90
C ILE A 20 7.69 -11.14 -11.44
N VAL A 21 7.51 -10.46 -12.57
CA VAL A 21 8.55 -9.60 -13.17
C VAL A 21 8.90 -8.44 -12.22
N LEU A 22 7.90 -7.76 -11.66
CA LEU A 22 8.12 -6.71 -10.67
C LEU A 22 8.88 -7.24 -9.45
N ASN A 23 8.49 -8.40 -8.94
CA ASN A 23 9.13 -8.98 -7.77
C ASN A 23 10.59 -9.38 -8.04
N ILE A 24 10.88 -9.97 -9.20
CA ILE A 24 12.27 -10.30 -9.59
C ILE A 24 13.10 -9.02 -9.65
N LEU A 25 12.59 -7.98 -10.33
CA LEU A 25 13.28 -6.68 -10.38
C LEU A 25 13.46 -6.09 -8.97
N GLY A 26 12.45 -6.20 -8.11
CA GLY A 26 12.50 -5.75 -6.72
C GLY A 26 13.60 -6.46 -5.92
N VAL A 27 13.70 -7.78 -6.02
CA VAL A 27 14.76 -8.55 -5.35
C VAL A 27 16.16 -8.16 -5.85
N LEU A 28 16.33 -7.95 -7.16
CA LEU A 28 17.61 -7.54 -7.74
C LEU A 28 18.03 -6.14 -7.27
N VAL A 29 17.11 -5.19 -7.29
CA VAL A 29 17.37 -3.82 -6.84
C VAL A 29 17.59 -3.78 -5.32
N MET A 30 16.77 -4.51 -4.54
CA MET A 30 16.92 -4.60 -3.08
C MET A 30 18.27 -5.21 -2.69
N ARG A 31 18.72 -6.27 -3.40
CA ARG A 31 20.06 -6.83 -3.20
C ARG A 31 21.14 -5.78 -3.45
N SER A 32 20.98 -4.96 -4.47
CA SER A 32 21.91 -3.88 -4.77
C SER A 32 21.88 -2.80 -3.69
N ALA A 33 20.70 -2.40 -3.22
CA ALA A 33 20.52 -1.40 -2.18
C ALA A 33 21.21 -1.79 -0.87
N VAL A 34 21.07 -3.05 -0.46
CA VAL A 34 21.70 -3.59 0.76
C VAL A 34 23.22 -3.74 0.62
N GLY A 35 23.78 -3.57 -0.57
CA GLY A 35 25.21 -3.82 -0.82
C GLY A 35 25.62 -5.29 -0.68
N ALA A 36 24.64 -6.22 -0.81
CA ALA A 36 24.88 -7.64 -0.59
C ALA A 36 25.76 -8.23 -1.72
N GLU A 37 26.91 -8.77 -1.36
CA GLU A 37 27.83 -9.42 -2.30
C GLU A 37 27.23 -10.71 -2.87
N SER A 38 26.31 -11.35 -2.14
CA SER A 38 25.74 -12.65 -2.49
C SER A 38 24.24 -12.71 -2.27
N PHE A 39 23.54 -13.57 -3.02
CA PHE A 39 22.15 -13.95 -2.73
C PHE A 39 21.97 -14.74 -1.42
N ARG A 40 23.06 -15.08 -0.73
CA ARG A 40 23.03 -15.74 0.59
C ARG A 40 22.95 -14.77 1.75
N ASP A 41 22.99 -13.46 1.50
CA ASP A 41 22.74 -12.47 2.52
C ASP A 41 21.38 -12.67 3.19
N VAL A 42 21.32 -12.55 4.51
CA VAL A 42 20.11 -12.88 5.30
C VAL A 42 18.92 -12.03 4.89
N GLN A 43 19.14 -10.77 4.56
CA GLN A 43 18.04 -9.86 4.16
C GLN A 43 17.52 -10.25 2.78
N VAL A 44 18.40 -10.57 1.83
CA VAL A 44 18.04 -11.01 0.48
C VAL A 44 17.33 -12.37 0.53
N VAL A 45 17.83 -13.31 1.32
CA VAL A 45 17.19 -14.63 1.52
C VAL A 45 15.77 -14.46 2.09
N ARG A 46 15.59 -13.61 3.10
CA ARG A 46 14.26 -13.33 3.66
C ARG A 46 13.29 -12.75 2.63
N GLN A 47 13.76 -11.84 1.77
CA GLN A 47 12.93 -11.27 0.70
C GLN A 47 12.56 -12.33 -0.34
N ILE A 48 13.50 -13.19 -0.74
CA ILE A 48 13.25 -14.29 -1.67
C ILE A 48 12.25 -15.29 -1.08
N LEU A 49 12.44 -15.72 0.16
CA LEU A 49 11.51 -16.64 0.85
C LEU A 49 10.12 -15.99 1.01
N GLY A 50 10.06 -14.69 1.36
CA GLY A 50 8.82 -13.93 1.41
C GLY A 50 8.12 -13.86 0.05
N SER A 51 8.87 -13.72 -1.02
CA SER A 51 8.36 -13.72 -2.40
C SER A 51 7.73 -15.06 -2.78
N PHE A 52 8.42 -16.17 -2.52
CA PHE A 52 7.87 -17.50 -2.76
C PHE A 52 6.66 -17.81 -1.89
N ALA A 53 6.70 -17.45 -0.60
CA ALA A 53 5.57 -17.62 0.31
C ALA A 53 4.36 -16.76 -0.14
N GLY A 54 4.60 -15.51 -0.50
CA GLY A 54 3.57 -14.61 -1.03
C GLY A 54 2.94 -15.15 -2.30
N LEU A 55 3.74 -15.59 -3.27
CA LEU A 55 3.25 -16.19 -4.52
C LEU A 55 2.45 -17.48 -4.26
N ALA A 56 2.92 -18.33 -3.35
CA ALA A 56 2.20 -19.55 -2.97
C ALA A 56 0.84 -19.22 -2.33
N ILE A 57 0.79 -18.22 -1.44
CA ILE A 57 -0.45 -17.72 -0.84
C ILE A 57 -1.38 -17.12 -1.91
N CYS A 58 -0.83 -16.34 -2.85
CA CYS A 58 -1.58 -15.79 -3.98
C CYS A 58 -2.26 -16.90 -4.79
N ILE A 59 -1.51 -17.93 -5.17
CA ILE A 59 -2.04 -19.07 -5.93
C ILE A 59 -3.09 -19.82 -5.09
N ALA A 60 -2.82 -20.09 -3.82
CA ALA A 60 -3.75 -20.79 -2.95
C ALA A 60 -5.07 -19.99 -2.81
N LEU A 61 -5.01 -18.67 -2.54
CA LEU A 61 -6.18 -17.82 -2.44
C LEU A 61 -6.90 -17.64 -3.78
N SER A 62 -6.20 -17.72 -4.90
CA SER A 62 -6.85 -17.67 -6.23
C SER A 62 -7.76 -18.88 -6.49
N LEU A 63 -7.56 -19.98 -5.76
CA LEU A 63 -8.39 -21.19 -5.83
C LEU A 63 -9.51 -21.22 -4.76
N VAL A 64 -9.49 -20.30 -3.79
CA VAL A 64 -10.56 -20.17 -2.79
C VAL A 64 -11.65 -19.25 -3.31
N ASP A 65 -12.90 -19.70 -3.25
CA ASP A 65 -14.03 -18.88 -3.72
C ASP A 65 -14.13 -17.57 -2.92
N TYR A 66 -13.94 -16.43 -3.60
CA TYR A 66 -14.01 -15.11 -2.96
C TYR A 66 -15.38 -14.84 -2.32
N ARG A 67 -16.45 -15.46 -2.81
CA ARG A 67 -17.80 -15.34 -2.22
C ARG A 67 -17.84 -15.94 -0.83
N TRP A 68 -17.12 -17.05 -0.59
CA TRP A 68 -16.97 -17.61 0.75
C TRP A 68 -16.19 -16.66 1.66
N ILE A 69 -15.10 -16.04 1.16
CA ILE A 69 -14.33 -15.05 1.92
C ILE A 69 -15.22 -13.86 2.29
N VAL A 70 -16.02 -13.37 1.34
CA VAL A 70 -16.99 -12.28 1.54
C VAL A 70 -18.07 -12.63 2.57
N GLN A 71 -18.51 -13.90 2.64
CA GLN A 71 -19.45 -14.36 3.68
C GLN A 71 -18.85 -14.27 5.09
N GLN A 72 -17.53 -14.41 5.23
CA GLN A 72 -16.82 -14.28 6.50
C GLN A 72 -16.38 -12.84 6.83
N ALA A 73 -16.82 -11.84 6.07
CA ALA A 73 -16.34 -10.46 6.17
C ALA A 73 -16.45 -9.87 7.57
N ASN A 74 -17.53 -10.18 8.32
CA ASN A 74 -17.72 -9.68 9.69
C ASN A 74 -16.67 -10.27 10.66
N LEU A 75 -16.35 -11.56 10.52
CA LEU A 75 -15.30 -12.21 11.32
C LEU A 75 -13.93 -11.66 10.96
N ILE A 76 -13.67 -11.45 9.67
CA ILE A 76 -12.42 -10.84 9.17
C ILE A 76 -12.27 -9.42 9.73
N TYR A 77 -13.35 -8.63 9.70
CA TYR A 77 -13.33 -7.28 10.27
C TYR A 77 -13.04 -7.29 11.77
N LEU A 78 -13.76 -8.13 12.53
CA LEU A 78 -13.53 -8.27 13.97
C LEU A 78 -12.08 -8.67 14.25
N PHE A 79 -11.55 -9.63 13.51
CA PHE A 79 -10.15 -10.03 13.62
C PHE A 79 -9.17 -8.88 13.32
N CYS A 80 -9.44 -8.07 12.30
CA CYS A 80 -8.65 -6.89 11.97
C CYS A 80 -8.65 -5.85 13.10
N VAL A 81 -9.82 -5.58 13.70
CA VAL A 81 -9.94 -4.65 14.83
C VAL A 81 -9.19 -5.17 16.05
N LEU A 82 -9.32 -6.47 16.36
CA LEU A 82 -8.58 -7.11 17.45
C LEU A 82 -7.07 -7.11 17.23
N LEU A 83 -6.61 -7.34 16.00
CA LEU A 83 -5.20 -7.23 15.65
C LEU A 83 -4.66 -5.81 15.86
N LEU A 84 -5.41 -4.79 15.42
CA LEU A 84 -5.02 -3.39 15.63
C LEU A 84 -5.00 -3.02 17.13
N ALA A 85 -5.98 -3.46 17.89
CA ALA A 85 -6.01 -3.27 19.34
C ALA A 85 -4.84 -4.01 20.02
N GLY A 86 -4.53 -5.22 19.56
CA GLY A 86 -3.40 -6.00 20.06
C GLY A 86 -2.05 -5.31 19.85
N VAL A 87 -1.86 -4.59 18.74
CA VAL A 87 -0.65 -3.78 18.51
C VAL A 87 -0.49 -2.67 19.56
N LEU A 88 -1.58 -2.05 20.00
CA LEU A 88 -1.53 -1.00 21.03
C LEU A 88 -1.08 -1.54 22.40
N ILE A 89 -1.30 -2.84 22.66
CA ILE A 89 -0.97 -3.50 23.94
C ILE A 89 0.39 -4.20 23.88
N TYR A 90 0.65 -4.94 22.81
CA TYR A 90 1.81 -5.85 22.67
C TYR A 90 2.80 -5.40 21.58
N GLY A 91 2.54 -4.30 20.90
CA GLY A 91 3.37 -3.82 19.82
C GLY A 91 4.74 -3.35 20.30
N THR A 92 5.70 -3.36 19.39
CA THR A 92 7.06 -2.86 19.59
C THR A 92 7.36 -1.72 18.63
N ALA A 93 8.21 -0.79 19.07
CA ALA A 93 8.68 0.31 18.22
C ALA A 93 9.73 -0.15 17.20
N ALA A 94 10.34 -1.32 17.39
CA ALA A 94 11.30 -1.95 16.48
C ALA A 94 12.42 -1.01 15.98
N GLY A 95 12.86 -0.05 16.83
CA GLY A 95 13.85 0.97 16.47
C GLY A 95 13.28 2.24 15.81
N HIS A 96 11.96 2.35 15.68
CA HIS A 96 11.26 3.52 15.14
C HIS A 96 10.49 4.27 16.24
N ASP A 97 10.12 5.53 15.97
CA ASP A 97 9.41 6.39 16.94
C ASP A 97 7.96 5.97 17.24
N ALA A 98 7.46 4.90 16.62
CA ALA A 98 6.06 4.48 16.74
C ALA A 98 5.90 2.97 16.87
N VAL A 99 5.02 2.57 17.78
CA VAL A 99 4.66 1.17 18.05
C VAL A 99 3.72 0.66 16.98
N ARG A 100 4.22 -0.09 15.99
CA ARG A 100 3.47 -0.53 14.80
C ARG A 100 3.68 -1.99 14.44
N TRP A 101 4.64 -2.65 15.08
CA TRP A 101 5.14 -3.96 14.73
C TRP A 101 4.88 -4.97 15.84
N ILE A 102 4.62 -6.21 15.46
CA ILE A 102 4.62 -7.36 16.37
C ILE A 102 5.84 -8.21 16.01
N GLN A 103 6.68 -8.50 16.98
CA GLN A 103 7.84 -9.35 16.77
C GLN A 103 7.46 -10.82 16.99
N LEU A 104 7.52 -11.59 15.90
CA LEU A 104 7.28 -13.04 15.95
C LEU A 104 8.62 -13.79 15.93
N PRO A 105 8.77 -14.86 16.73
CA PRO A 105 10.06 -15.54 16.93
C PRO A 105 10.70 -16.08 15.64
N VAL A 106 9.90 -16.50 14.65
CA VAL A 106 10.37 -17.15 13.43
C VAL A 106 10.31 -16.21 12.20
N ILE A 107 9.22 -15.44 12.09
CA ILE A 107 8.92 -14.63 10.90
C ILE A 107 9.59 -13.25 10.99
N GLY A 108 9.97 -12.83 12.21
CA GLY A 108 10.51 -11.50 12.47
C GLY A 108 9.42 -10.46 12.69
N GLN A 109 9.62 -9.25 12.18
CA GLN A 109 8.70 -8.14 12.38
C GLN A 109 7.52 -8.23 11.41
N VAL A 110 6.30 -8.27 11.94
CA VAL A 110 5.05 -8.27 11.19
C VAL A 110 4.29 -6.98 11.49
N GLN A 111 3.83 -6.31 10.45
CA GLN A 111 2.99 -5.12 10.57
C GLN A 111 1.53 -5.49 10.33
N PRO A 112 0.69 -5.61 11.38
CA PRO A 112 -0.70 -6.01 11.23
C PRO A 112 -1.53 -5.11 10.31
N ALA A 113 -1.24 -3.81 10.29
CA ALA A 113 -1.95 -2.85 9.42
C ALA A 113 -1.86 -3.19 7.92
N GLU A 114 -0.84 -3.93 7.49
CA GLU A 114 -0.72 -4.40 6.10
C GLU A 114 -1.84 -5.41 5.76
N PHE A 115 -2.14 -6.33 6.66
CA PHE A 115 -3.22 -7.32 6.48
C PHE A 115 -4.61 -6.71 6.69
N VAL A 116 -4.72 -5.70 7.56
CA VAL A 116 -5.97 -4.97 7.80
C VAL A 116 -6.48 -4.31 6.51
N LYS A 117 -5.61 -3.83 5.62
CA LYS A 117 -6.02 -3.29 4.32
C LYS A 117 -6.86 -4.29 3.51
N ILE A 118 -6.42 -5.56 3.45
CA ILE A 118 -7.19 -6.63 2.76
C ILE A 118 -8.52 -6.87 3.49
N GLY A 119 -8.47 -7.01 4.81
CA GLY A 119 -9.67 -7.26 5.60
C GLY A 119 -10.74 -6.19 5.42
N LEU A 120 -10.32 -4.92 5.36
CA LEU A 120 -11.22 -3.79 5.11
C LEU A 120 -11.77 -3.80 3.66
N ILE A 121 -10.94 -4.14 2.67
CA ILE A 121 -11.41 -4.31 1.28
C ILE A 121 -12.51 -5.38 1.23
N VAL A 122 -12.29 -6.54 1.85
CA VAL A 122 -13.28 -7.63 1.88
C VAL A 122 -14.53 -7.21 2.64
N PHE A 123 -14.38 -6.55 3.79
CA PHE A 123 -15.50 -6.12 4.61
C PHE A 123 -16.38 -5.09 3.88
N PHE A 124 -15.80 -4.04 3.31
CA PHE A 124 -16.59 -3.04 2.60
C PHE A 124 -17.18 -3.58 1.30
N ALA A 125 -16.52 -4.52 0.63
CA ALA A 125 -17.09 -5.21 -0.52
C ALA A 125 -18.33 -6.02 -0.15
N ALA A 126 -18.32 -6.71 1.01
CA ALA A 126 -19.46 -7.43 1.55
C ALA A 126 -20.58 -6.48 1.98
N TYR A 127 -20.22 -5.44 2.73
CA TYR A 127 -21.16 -4.45 3.25
C TYR A 127 -21.97 -3.77 2.13
N PHE A 128 -21.28 -3.24 1.12
CA PHE A 128 -21.96 -2.59 -0.01
C PHE A 128 -22.73 -3.57 -0.90
N GLN A 129 -22.28 -4.82 -1.00
CA GLN A 129 -23.04 -5.87 -1.70
C GLN A 129 -24.36 -6.19 -1.00
N GLN A 130 -24.34 -6.29 0.35
CA GLN A 130 -25.53 -6.55 1.15
C GLN A 130 -26.51 -5.36 1.15
N ALA A 131 -25.98 -4.16 1.17
CA ALA A 131 -26.75 -2.92 1.17
C ALA A 131 -27.17 -2.43 -0.22
N LYS A 132 -26.89 -3.18 -1.30
CA LYS A 132 -27.00 -2.72 -2.69
C LYS A 132 -28.30 -1.96 -3.00
N ASP A 133 -29.45 -2.50 -2.61
CA ASP A 133 -30.76 -1.90 -2.93
C ASP A 133 -31.10 -0.71 -2.01
N GLN A 134 -30.42 -0.56 -0.89
CA GLN A 134 -30.64 0.48 0.12
C GLN A 134 -29.42 1.36 0.36
N ILE A 135 -28.41 1.29 -0.52
CA ILE A 135 -27.08 1.88 -0.34
C ILE A 135 -27.11 3.41 -0.12
N ASN A 136 -28.17 4.07 -0.61
CA ASN A 136 -28.36 5.51 -0.52
C ASN A 136 -29.17 5.96 0.71
N LEU A 137 -29.60 5.05 1.57
CA LEU A 137 -30.28 5.41 2.81
C LEU A 137 -29.28 6.03 3.81
N PRO A 138 -29.67 7.10 4.52
CA PRO A 138 -28.76 7.83 5.43
C PRO A 138 -28.12 6.92 6.49
N HIS A 139 -28.87 6.00 7.06
CA HIS A 139 -28.38 5.11 8.09
C HIS A 139 -27.31 4.13 7.58
N ILE A 140 -27.43 3.67 6.32
CA ILE A 140 -26.44 2.79 5.68
C ILE A 140 -25.12 3.55 5.46
N VAL A 141 -25.19 4.77 4.94
CA VAL A 141 -24.01 5.62 4.73
C VAL A 141 -23.35 5.97 6.07
N LEU A 142 -24.15 6.32 7.08
CA LEU A 142 -23.65 6.63 8.43
C LEU A 142 -22.96 5.39 9.05
N MET A 143 -23.58 4.22 8.96
CA MET A 143 -22.97 2.98 9.48
C MET A 143 -21.68 2.63 8.73
N ALA A 144 -21.61 2.80 7.42
CA ALA A 144 -20.37 2.63 6.67
C ALA A 144 -19.26 3.54 7.20
N PHE A 145 -19.59 4.80 7.51
CA PHE A 145 -18.66 5.75 8.11
C PHE A 145 -18.22 5.30 9.52
N VAL A 146 -19.13 4.82 10.36
CA VAL A 146 -18.79 4.31 11.70
C VAL A 146 -17.83 3.10 11.59
N TRP A 147 -18.14 2.12 10.74
CA TRP A 147 -17.27 0.97 10.52
C TRP A 147 -15.89 1.36 9.95
N PHE A 148 -15.83 2.40 9.13
CA PHE A 148 -14.57 2.94 8.64
C PHE A 148 -13.75 3.64 9.74
N MET A 149 -14.40 4.41 10.61
CA MET A 149 -13.72 5.22 11.63
C MET A 149 -13.05 4.37 12.72
N ILE A 150 -13.60 3.19 13.06
CA ILE A 150 -13.02 2.32 14.11
C ILE A 150 -11.56 1.92 13.78
N PRO A 151 -11.25 1.28 12.65
CA PRO A 151 -9.87 0.93 12.32
C PRO A 151 -8.99 2.15 12.07
N ILE A 152 -9.51 3.24 11.49
CA ILE A 152 -8.75 4.47 11.29
C ILE A 152 -8.29 5.07 12.61
N LEU A 153 -9.17 5.17 13.60
CA LEU A 153 -8.81 5.68 14.93
C LEU A 153 -7.74 4.80 15.60
N LEU A 154 -7.88 3.47 15.53
CA LEU A 154 -6.88 2.57 16.08
C LEU A 154 -5.50 2.74 15.40
N ILE A 155 -5.47 2.94 14.08
CA ILE A 155 -4.22 3.16 13.33
C ILE A 155 -3.62 4.54 13.64
N LEU A 156 -4.44 5.56 13.83
CA LEU A 156 -3.97 6.89 14.24
C LEU A 156 -3.39 6.88 15.66
N LEU A 157 -3.96 6.08 16.57
CA LEU A 157 -3.40 5.86 17.91
C LEU A 157 -2.03 5.15 17.88
N GLN A 158 -1.72 4.37 16.81
CA GLN A 158 -0.41 3.77 16.56
C GLN A 158 0.57 4.72 15.85
N PRO A 159 0.37 6.01 15.86
CA PRO A 159 0.84 7.13 15.03
C PRO A 159 1.23 6.72 13.59
N ASN A 160 0.34 6.02 12.87
CA ASN A 160 0.56 5.55 11.49
C ASN A 160 -0.30 6.32 10.47
N LEU A 161 0.04 7.60 10.27
CA LEU A 161 -0.71 8.50 9.38
C LEU A 161 -0.73 7.98 7.94
N SER A 162 0.40 7.45 7.46
CA SER A 162 0.54 6.98 6.09
C SER A 162 -0.42 5.85 5.74
N THR A 163 -0.51 4.83 6.62
CA THR A 163 -1.47 3.73 6.44
C THR A 163 -2.92 4.21 6.55
N SER A 164 -3.21 5.17 7.44
CA SER A 164 -4.55 5.76 7.54
C SER A 164 -4.98 6.43 6.24
N ILE A 165 -4.08 7.18 5.60
CA ILE A 165 -4.34 7.83 4.30
C ILE A 165 -4.58 6.77 3.21
N ILE A 166 -3.74 5.72 3.13
CA ILE A 166 -3.91 4.64 2.14
C ILE A 166 -5.28 3.97 2.30
N ILE A 167 -5.66 3.60 3.53
CA ILE A 167 -6.96 2.97 3.80
C ILE A 167 -8.12 3.93 3.44
N THR A 168 -7.98 5.20 3.74
CA THR A 168 -9.00 6.22 3.38
C THR A 168 -9.20 6.26 1.87
N ILE A 169 -8.12 6.23 1.09
CA ILE A 169 -8.21 6.25 -0.38
C ILE A 169 -8.77 4.94 -0.92
N ILE A 170 -8.39 3.80 -0.34
CA ILE A 170 -8.96 2.50 -0.72
C ILE A 170 -10.48 2.53 -0.54
N VAL A 171 -10.95 2.92 0.64
CA VAL A 171 -12.40 2.95 0.94
C VAL A 171 -13.10 4.01 0.10
N ALA A 172 -12.51 5.19 -0.12
CA ALA A 172 -13.05 6.22 -1.00
C ALA A 172 -13.20 5.73 -2.44
N ALA A 173 -12.21 5.02 -2.99
CA ALA A 173 -12.30 4.42 -4.31
C ALA A 173 -13.41 3.35 -4.39
N MET A 174 -13.58 2.54 -3.33
CA MET A 174 -14.65 1.55 -3.26
C MET A 174 -16.03 2.21 -3.17
N VAL A 175 -16.16 3.29 -2.37
CA VAL A 175 -17.40 4.09 -2.30
C VAL A 175 -17.73 4.71 -3.66
N PHE A 176 -16.73 5.25 -4.37
CA PHE A 176 -16.92 5.79 -5.71
C PHE A 176 -17.34 4.73 -6.73
N ALA A 177 -16.81 3.51 -6.61
CA ALA A 177 -17.14 2.38 -7.50
C ALA A 177 -18.42 1.63 -7.07
N SER A 178 -18.96 1.90 -5.88
CA SER A 178 -20.26 1.43 -5.44
C SER A 178 -21.36 2.28 -6.09
N ASP A 179 -22.59 1.83 -5.99
CA ASP A 179 -23.73 2.55 -6.57
C ASP A 179 -24.25 3.68 -5.62
N ILE A 180 -23.37 4.26 -4.77
CA ILE A 180 -23.67 5.39 -3.88
C ILE A 180 -23.87 6.67 -4.72
N SER A 181 -24.92 7.42 -4.41
CA SER A 181 -25.22 8.66 -5.13
C SER A 181 -24.14 9.71 -4.88
N PHE A 182 -23.80 10.46 -5.93
CA PHE A 182 -22.80 11.52 -5.88
C PHE A 182 -23.08 12.61 -4.81
N ARG A 183 -24.35 12.75 -4.41
CA ARG A 183 -24.76 13.70 -3.33
C ARG A 183 -24.08 13.37 -2.00
N TRP A 184 -23.95 12.09 -1.65
CA TRP A 184 -23.28 11.65 -0.43
C TRP A 184 -21.77 11.90 -0.50
N ILE A 185 -21.15 11.59 -1.66
CA ILE A 185 -19.73 11.85 -1.89
C ILE A 185 -19.45 13.36 -1.76
N LEU A 186 -20.26 14.19 -2.40
CA LEU A 186 -20.13 15.64 -2.31
C LEU A 186 -20.36 16.13 -0.88
N GLY A 187 -21.34 15.60 -0.14
CA GLY A 187 -21.61 15.93 1.25
C GLY A 187 -20.40 15.64 2.16
N VAL A 188 -19.76 14.49 2.00
CA VAL A 188 -18.54 14.12 2.75
C VAL A 188 -17.38 15.05 2.38
N LEU A 189 -17.17 15.34 1.09
CA LEU A 189 -16.13 16.28 0.65
C LEU A 189 -16.34 17.68 1.24
N LEU A 190 -17.57 18.20 1.20
CA LEU A 190 -17.91 19.50 1.78
C LEU A 190 -17.73 19.50 3.30
N ALA A 191 -18.02 18.40 3.98
CA ALA A 191 -17.79 18.29 5.43
C ALA A 191 -16.29 18.28 5.79
N ILE A 192 -15.42 17.73 4.94
CA ILE A 192 -13.96 17.69 5.16
C ILE A 192 -13.33 19.10 5.00
N VAL A 193 -13.87 19.95 4.12
CA VAL A 193 -13.28 21.27 3.82
C VAL A 193 -13.05 22.14 5.06
N PRO A 194 -14.01 22.32 5.98
CA PRO A 194 -13.77 23.11 7.20
C PRO A 194 -12.62 22.56 8.05
N PHE A 195 -12.54 21.23 8.20
CA PHE A 195 -11.44 20.58 8.94
C PHE A 195 -10.10 20.79 8.27
N ALA A 196 -10.05 20.70 6.94
CA ALA A 196 -8.84 20.98 6.17
C ALA A 196 -8.40 22.44 6.32
N LEU A 197 -9.33 23.38 6.28
CA LEU A 197 -9.04 24.81 6.48
C LEU A 197 -8.52 25.08 7.91
N ILE A 198 -9.15 24.51 8.93
CA ILE A 198 -8.69 24.60 10.32
C ILE A 198 -7.28 24.00 10.45
N PHE A 199 -7.03 22.84 9.85
CA PHE A 199 -5.72 22.21 9.86
C PHE A 199 -4.64 23.11 9.25
N VAL A 200 -4.90 23.66 8.06
CA VAL A 200 -3.97 24.59 7.38
C VAL A 200 -3.76 25.86 8.22
N TYR A 201 -4.81 26.39 8.82
CA TYR A 201 -4.72 27.57 9.71
C TYR A 201 -3.83 27.27 10.93
N LEU A 202 -4.09 26.17 11.65
CA LEU A 202 -3.30 25.80 12.82
C LEU A 202 -1.82 25.55 12.46
N PHE A 203 -1.59 24.95 11.29
CA PHE A 203 -0.24 24.70 10.81
C PHE A 203 0.52 26.01 10.49
N ARG A 204 -0.13 26.94 9.77
CA ARG A 204 0.46 28.25 9.43
C ARG A 204 0.68 29.15 10.66
N SER A 205 -0.17 29.02 11.67
CA SER A 205 -0.06 29.78 12.91
C SER A 205 0.96 29.21 13.90
N GLY A 206 1.69 28.14 13.55
CA GLY A 206 2.64 27.49 14.45
C GLY A 206 1.98 26.71 15.60
N LEU A 207 0.67 26.53 15.56
CA LEU A 207 -0.12 25.87 16.62
C LEU A 207 -0.33 24.37 16.33
N TYR A 208 0.57 23.75 15.57
CA TYR A 208 0.47 22.33 15.18
C TYR A 208 0.49 21.36 16.37
N ASP A 209 1.08 21.74 17.50
CA ASP A 209 1.05 20.96 18.75
C ASP A 209 -0.37 20.81 19.34
N LYS A 210 -1.29 21.69 18.96
CA LYS A 210 -2.69 21.63 19.37
C LYS A 210 -3.54 20.71 18.48
N ILE A 211 -2.99 20.17 17.39
CA ILE A 211 -3.72 19.27 16.49
C ILE A 211 -3.80 17.90 17.15
N PRO A 212 -5.01 17.42 17.48
CA PRO A 212 -5.16 16.09 18.09
C PRO A 212 -4.59 15.00 17.18
N LEU A 213 -3.97 13.98 17.79
CA LEU A 213 -3.41 12.81 17.09
C LEU A 213 -2.20 13.10 16.18
N LEU A 214 -1.78 14.35 16.01
CA LEU A 214 -0.56 14.68 15.28
C LEU A 214 0.65 14.61 16.22
N ARG A 215 1.59 13.73 15.93
CA ARG A 215 2.84 13.60 16.70
C ARG A 215 3.89 14.60 16.19
N GLY A 216 4.78 15.05 17.08
CA GLY A 216 5.82 16.02 16.73
C GLY A 216 6.64 15.65 15.50
N TYR A 217 7.06 14.37 15.35
CA TYR A 217 7.80 13.92 14.17
C TYR A 217 6.99 13.98 12.87
N GLN A 218 5.66 13.81 12.93
CA GLN A 218 4.77 13.93 11.75
C GLN A 218 4.63 15.41 11.34
N ALA A 219 4.47 16.29 12.33
CA ALA A 219 4.50 17.74 12.10
C ALA A 219 5.85 18.16 11.49
N GLN A 220 6.96 17.65 12.03
CA GLN A 220 8.29 17.93 11.52
C GLN A 220 8.47 17.53 10.06
N ARG A 221 7.95 16.37 9.62
CA ARG A 221 7.99 15.94 8.21
C ARG A 221 7.25 16.90 7.28
N ILE A 222 6.10 17.43 7.72
CA ILE A 222 5.33 18.41 6.94
C ILE A 222 6.06 19.75 6.91
N LEU A 223 6.59 20.23 8.04
CA LEU A 223 7.38 21.47 8.12
C LEU A 223 8.64 21.39 7.26
N THR A 224 9.35 20.28 7.31
CA THR A 224 10.53 20.01 6.47
C THR A 224 10.19 20.11 4.99
N PHE A 225 9.05 19.56 4.58
CA PHE A 225 8.60 19.62 3.18
C PHE A 225 8.21 21.04 2.76
N LEU A 226 7.56 21.81 3.65
CA LEU A 226 7.15 23.20 3.37
C LEU A 226 8.34 24.18 3.39
N ASN A 227 9.29 24.00 4.32
CA ASN A 227 10.45 24.85 4.51
C ASN A 227 11.76 24.03 4.52
N PRO A 228 12.21 23.51 3.36
CA PRO A 228 13.39 22.64 3.27
C PRO A 228 14.68 23.35 3.74
N SER A 229 14.81 24.65 3.50
CA SER A 229 15.99 25.45 3.84
C SER A 229 16.22 25.58 5.34
N GLU A 230 15.15 25.59 6.13
CA GLU A 230 15.23 25.72 7.60
C GLU A 230 15.42 24.36 8.29
N ASN A 231 15.09 23.26 7.60
CA ASN A 231 15.06 21.90 8.14
C ASN A 231 16.00 20.95 7.36
N THR A 232 17.19 21.40 7.04
CA THR A 232 18.14 20.67 6.17
C THR A 232 18.45 19.26 6.67
N GLN A 233 18.57 19.03 7.99
CA GLN A 233 18.88 17.72 8.55
C GLN A 233 17.78 16.67 8.32
N THR A 234 16.52 17.06 8.36
CA THR A 234 15.38 16.16 8.12
C THR A 234 15.03 16.03 6.63
N PHE A 235 15.37 17.05 5.83
CA PHE A 235 15.21 17.04 4.37
C PHE A 235 16.34 16.25 3.66
N TYR A 236 17.43 15.98 4.36
CA TYR A 236 18.63 15.33 3.86
C TYR A 236 18.35 14.06 3.03
N GLN A 237 17.57 13.11 3.59
CA GLN A 237 17.25 11.86 2.89
C GLN A 237 16.51 12.09 1.57
N GLN A 238 15.54 13.00 1.57
CA GLN A 238 14.76 13.30 0.37
C GLN A 238 15.60 14.01 -0.69
N MET A 239 16.49 14.91 -0.28
CA MET A 239 17.44 15.58 -1.16
C MET A 239 18.38 14.58 -1.84
N TYR A 240 18.97 13.65 -1.07
CA TYR A 240 19.83 12.61 -1.65
C TYR A 240 19.07 11.63 -2.53
N SER A 241 17.82 11.33 -2.22
CA SER A 241 16.95 10.54 -3.09
C SER A 241 16.78 11.20 -4.48
N MET A 242 16.49 12.50 -4.51
CA MET A 242 16.38 13.25 -5.75
C MET A 242 17.73 13.33 -6.52
N MET A 243 18.83 13.49 -5.79
CA MET A 243 20.17 13.48 -6.39
C MET A 243 20.51 12.11 -6.99
N ALA A 244 20.17 11.00 -6.31
CA ALA A 244 20.35 9.65 -6.80
C ALA A 244 19.60 9.45 -8.13
N ILE A 245 18.28 9.76 -8.15
CA ILE A 245 17.45 9.65 -9.35
C ILE A 245 18.03 10.50 -10.50
N GLY A 246 18.36 11.77 -10.23
CA GLY A 246 18.93 12.68 -11.23
C GLY A 246 20.27 12.22 -11.79
N SER A 247 21.11 11.61 -10.93
CA SER A 247 22.43 11.10 -11.32
C SER A 247 22.39 9.90 -12.27
N GLY A 248 21.28 9.13 -12.27
CA GLY A 248 21.10 7.97 -13.15
C GLY A 248 20.82 8.32 -14.62
N LYS A 249 20.45 9.56 -14.91
CA LYS A 249 20.20 10.02 -16.27
C LYS A 249 19.24 9.08 -17.05
N LEU A 250 19.52 8.81 -18.33
CA LEU A 250 18.66 8.01 -19.20
C LEU A 250 18.85 6.50 -18.99
N THR A 251 20.07 6.03 -18.78
CA THR A 251 20.42 4.59 -18.81
C THR A 251 20.82 4.01 -17.46
N GLY A 252 20.97 4.86 -16.44
CA GLY A 252 21.45 4.45 -15.12
C GLY A 252 22.97 4.27 -15.06
N LYS A 253 23.46 4.07 -13.85
CA LYS A 253 24.86 3.75 -13.56
C LYS A 253 25.17 2.26 -13.63
N GLY A 254 24.17 1.42 -13.86
CA GLY A 254 24.24 -0.04 -13.85
C GLY A 254 23.91 -0.65 -12.47
N LEU A 255 23.30 -1.84 -12.49
CA LEU A 255 23.03 -2.62 -11.28
C LEU A 255 24.34 -3.01 -10.59
N TYR A 256 24.34 -3.00 -9.26
CA TYR A 256 25.51 -3.32 -8.42
C TYR A 256 26.70 -2.36 -8.64
N ASN A 257 26.42 -1.12 -8.99
CA ASN A 257 27.46 -0.11 -9.18
C ASN A 257 28.24 0.07 -7.87
N SER A 258 29.56 -0.11 -7.93
CA SER A 258 30.49 0.05 -6.81
C SER A 258 31.20 1.42 -6.81
N SER A 259 30.78 2.34 -7.67
CA SER A 259 31.40 3.68 -7.72
C SER A 259 31.22 4.44 -6.42
N ILE A 260 32.27 5.07 -5.94
CA ILE A 260 32.28 5.94 -4.75
C ILE A 260 31.33 7.15 -4.96
N PHE A 261 31.07 7.54 -6.18
CA PHE A 261 30.15 8.64 -6.55
C PHE A 261 28.68 8.22 -6.58
N SER A 262 28.36 6.97 -6.20
CA SER A 262 26.97 6.53 -6.03
C SER A 262 26.43 7.04 -4.69
N VAL A 263 25.23 7.59 -4.69
CA VAL A 263 24.55 8.04 -3.46
C VAL A 263 24.32 6.84 -2.53
N LYS A 264 23.99 5.69 -3.11
CA LYS A 264 23.84 4.42 -2.40
C LYS A 264 25.12 4.03 -1.64
N ASN A 265 26.27 3.98 -2.32
CA ASN A 265 27.51 3.53 -1.73
C ASN A 265 28.08 4.51 -0.67
N GLY A 266 27.63 5.76 -0.69
CA GLY A 266 27.98 6.76 0.31
C GLY A 266 27.21 6.67 1.61
N ASN A 267 26.27 5.70 1.75
CA ASN A 267 25.36 5.56 2.90
C ASN A 267 24.61 6.86 3.24
N PHE A 268 24.26 7.64 2.22
CA PHE A 268 23.53 8.90 2.38
C PHE A 268 22.03 8.69 2.62
N LEU A 269 21.49 7.49 2.32
CA LEU A 269 20.09 7.13 2.51
C LEU A 269 19.98 6.06 3.61
N ALA A 270 19.32 6.38 4.72
CA ALA A 270 19.22 5.46 5.86
C ALA A 270 18.30 4.25 5.62
N GLU A 271 17.30 4.36 4.73
CA GLU A 271 16.29 3.34 4.43
C GLU A 271 16.19 3.13 2.91
N GLU A 272 17.33 2.98 2.24
CA GLU A 272 17.40 2.89 0.77
C GLU A 272 16.77 1.61 0.22
N ASP A 273 16.72 0.55 1.00
CA ASP A 273 16.12 -0.74 0.66
C ASP A 273 14.61 -0.81 0.97
N ASN A 274 14.07 0.23 1.59
CA ASN A 274 12.67 0.30 2.04
C ASN A 274 11.97 1.56 1.51
N ASP A 275 12.12 2.68 2.23
CA ASP A 275 11.35 3.91 1.96
C ASP A 275 11.85 4.69 0.72
N PHE A 276 13.10 4.46 0.30
CA PHE A 276 13.73 5.14 -0.83
C PHE A 276 14.20 4.19 -1.94
N ILE A 277 13.66 2.96 -2.02
CA ILE A 277 14.13 1.98 -3.00
C ILE A 277 13.98 2.46 -4.45
N PHE A 278 13.00 3.31 -4.75
CA PHE A 278 12.85 3.88 -6.09
C PHE A 278 13.99 4.87 -6.44
N ALA A 279 14.67 5.45 -5.43
CA ALA A 279 15.87 6.25 -5.68
C ALA A 279 17.01 5.38 -6.21
N VAL A 280 17.19 4.17 -5.66
CA VAL A 280 18.16 3.18 -6.16
C VAL A 280 17.80 2.74 -7.58
N VAL A 281 16.50 2.49 -7.86
CA VAL A 281 16.02 2.25 -9.22
C VAL A 281 16.42 3.37 -10.17
N GLY A 282 16.17 4.63 -9.79
CA GLY A 282 16.50 5.81 -10.59
C GLY A 282 18.00 5.95 -10.84
N GLU A 283 18.83 5.70 -9.81
CA GLU A 283 20.28 5.79 -9.92
C GLU A 283 20.88 4.68 -10.78
N GLU A 284 20.48 3.41 -10.53
CA GLU A 284 21.12 2.25 -11.17
C GLU A 284 20.54 1.90 -12.54
N LEU A 285 19.22 2.01 -12.71
CA LEU A 285 18.52 1.67 -13.96
C LEU A 285 18.17 2.91 -14.80
N GLY A 286 18.31 4.11 -14.24
CA GLY A 286 18.01 5.36 -14.89
C GLY A 286 16.54 5.56 -15.24
N PHE A 287 16.28 6.55 -16.11
CA PHE A 287 14.92 6.85 -16.54
C PHE A 287 14.25 5.68 -17.26
N ARG A 288 14.99 4.93 -18.10
CA ARG A 288 14.43 3.76 -18.83
C ARG A 288 13.96 2.67 -17.87
N GLY A 289 14.76 2.31 -16.89
CA GLY A 289 14.37 1.30 -15.89
C GLY A 289 13.21 1.76 -15.02
N SER A 290 13.24 3.01 -14.56
CA SER A 290 12.14 3.62 -13.82
C SER A 290 10.82 3.59 -14.60
N LEU A 291 10.87 3.93 -15.90
CA LEU A 291 9.70 3.93 -16.78
C LEU A 291 9.14 2.51 -16.96
N ILE A 292 9.99 1.50 -17.14
CA ILE A 292 9.54 0.10 -17.24
C ILE A 292 8.80 -0.33 -15.98
N ILE A 293 9.32 0.01 -14.79
CA ILE A 293 8.70 -0.32 -13.51
C ILE A 293 7.35 0.38 -13.38
N ILE A 294 7.26 1.66 -13.71
CA ILE A 294 6.00 2.41 -13.70
C ILE A 294 4.98 1.79 -14.65
N ILE A 295 5.39 1.42 -15.85
CA ILE A 295 4.50 0.75 -16.84
C ILE A 295 4.01 -0.58 -16.29
N LEU A 296 4.84 -1.39 -15.64
CA LEU A 296 4.41 -2.65 -15.04
C LEU A 296 3.36 -2.46 -13.94
N PHE A 297 3.51 -1.44 -13.09
CA PHE A 297 2.48 -1.08 -12.10
C PHE A 297 1.19 -0.62 -12.78
N LEU A 298 1.27 0.20 -13.82
CA LEU A 298 0.10 0.62 -14.61
C LEU A 298 -0.60 -0.57 -15.26
N LEU A 299 0.13 -1.54 -15.77
CA LEU A 299 -0.44 -2.76 -16.33
C LEU A 299 -1.20 -3.57 -15.26
N ILE A 300 -0.67 -3.72 -14.04
CA ILE A 300 -1.39 -4.36 -12.92
C ILE A 300 -2.69 -3.60 -12.61
N ILE A 301 -2.64 -2.27 -12.53
CA ILE A 301 -3.81 -1.42 -12.27
C ILE A 301 -4.87 -1.62 -13.36
N VAL A 302 -4.46 -1.61 -14.63
CA VAL A 302 -5.36 -1.80 -15.78
C VAL A 302 -5.99 -3.19 -15.77
N GLU A 303 -5.22 -4.25 -15.49
CA GLU A 303 -5.78 -5.61 -15.38
C GLU A 303 -6.79 -5.71 -14.23
N CYS A 304 -6.50 -5.12 -13.05
CA CYS A 304 -7.48 -5.05 -11.96
C CYS A 304 -8.77 -4.36 -12.40
N LEU A 305 -8.70 -3.27 -13.18
CA LEU A 305 -9.88 -2.58 -13.74
C LEU A 305 -10.64 -3.44 -14.75
N ILE A 306 -9.93 -4.15 -15.61
CA ILE A 306 -10.54 -5.07 -16.59
C ILE A 306 -11.29 -6.19 -15.87
N ILE A 307 -10.68 -6.78 -14.82
CA ILE A 307 -11.30 -7.80 -14.00
C ILE A 307 -12.51 -7.22 -13.25
N ALA A 308 -12.40 -6.01 -12.67
CA ALA A 308 -13.49 -5.33 -11.99
C ALA A 308 -14.70 -5.12 -12.88
N ARG A 309 -14.51 -4.70 -14.14
CA ARG A 309 -15.60 -4.50 -15.14
C ARG A 309 -16.30 -5.80 -15.50
N LYS A 310 -15.59 -6.92 -15.49
CA LYS A 310 -16.13 -8.25 -15.83
C LYS A 310 -16.57 -9.05 -14.62
N ALA A 311 -16.47 -8.48 -13.42
CA ALA A 311 -16.87 -9.14 -12.19
C ALA A 311 -18.38 -9.47 -12.18
N ARG A 312 -18.72 -10.63 -11.65
CA ARG A 312 -20.10 -11.18 -11.67
C ARG A 312 -21.07 -10.42 -10.75
N ASN A 313 -20.52 -9.83 -9.68
CA ASN A 313 -21.28 -9.11 -8.65
C ASN A 313 -20.52 -7.90 -8.13
N LEU A 314 -21.23 -7.06 -7.36
CA LEU A 314 -20.69 -5.83 -6.80
C LEU A 314 -19.49 -6.10 -5.89
N SER A 315 -19.52 -7.14 -5.03
CA SER A 315 -18.41 -7.44 -4.12
C SER A 315 -17.13 -7.78 -4.88
N GLY A 316 -17.18 -8.60 -5.94
CA GLY A 316 -16.03 -8.87 -6.79
C GLY A 316 -15.48 -7.61 -7.46
N ARG A 317 -16.37 -6.74 -7.98
CA ARG A 317 -15.99 -5.44 -8.54
C ARG A 317 -15.24 -4.58 -7.51
N LEU A 318 -15.78 -4.47 -6.31
CA LEU A 318 -15.22 -3.65 -5.25
C LEU A 318 -13.89 -4.17 -4.71
N ILE A 319 -13.71 -5.50 -4.61
CA ILE A 319 -12.42 -6.10 -4.24
C ILE A 319 -11.34 -5.69 -5.24
N CYS A 320 -11.60 -5.82 -6.54
CA CYS A 320 -10.65 -5.44 -7.57
C CYS A 320 -10.34 -3.93 -7.55
N VAL A 321 -11.35 -3.08 -7.35
CA VAL A 321 -11.16 -1.62 -7.22
C VAL A 321 -10.37 -1.27 -5.97
N GLY A 322 -10.66 -1.90 -4.83
CA GLY A 322 -9.91 -1.70 -3.59
C GLY A 322 -8.43 -2.07 -3.73
N MET A 323 -8.13 -3.21 -4.35
CA MET A 323 -6.75 -3.63 -4.61
C MET A 323 -6.04 -2.73 -5.62
N MET A 324 -6.73 -2.32 -6.69
CA MET A 324 -6.21 -1.33 -7.64
C MET A 324 -5.86 -0.01 -6.95
N ALA A 325 -6.77 0.51 -6.13
CA ALA A 325 -6.55 1.77 -5.40
C ALA A 325 -5.38 1.65 -4.41
N TRP A 326 -5.27 0.52 -3.72
CA TRP A 326 -4.15 0.25 -2.83
C TRP A 326 -2.82 0.27 -3.57
N ILE A 327 -2.64 -0.58 -4.58
CA ILE A 327 -1.38 -0.68 -5.33
C ILE A 327 -1.06 0.65 -6.02
N GLY A 328 -2.05 1.25 -6.68
CA GLY A 328 -1.86 2.48 -7.43
C GLY A 328 -1.45 3.66 -6.55
N PHE A 329 -2.18 3.88 -5.46
CA PHE A 329 -1.89 5.01 -4.58
C PHE A 329 -0.60 4.80 -3.77
N GLN A 330 -0.35 3.59 -3.30
CA GLN A 330 0.89 3.28 -2.57
C GLN A 330 2.13 3.47 -3.46
N THR A 331 2.08 3.00 -4.72
CA THR A 331 3.15 3.20 -5.71
C THR A 331 3.33 4.68 -6.03
N TYR A 332 2.22 5.40 -6.31
CA TYR A 332 2.27 6.83 -6.59
C TYR A 332 2.90 7.61 -5.43
N THR A 333 2.47 7.35 -4.20
CA THR A 333 3.00 8.05 -3.02
C THR A 333 4.48 7.76 -2.81
N HIS A 334 4.92 6.51 -2.96
CA HIS A 334 6.33 6.15 -2.83
C HIS A 334 7.20 6.91 -3.86
N ILE A 335 6.78 6.93 -5.13
CA ILE A 335 7.49 7.67 -6.18
C ILE A 335 7.46 9.18 -5.90
N ALA A 336 6.32 9.72 -5.49
CA ALA A 336 6.17 11.13 -5.17
C ALA A 336 7.05 11.59 -3.99
N VAL A 337 7.23 10.71 -2.98
CA VAL A 337 8.16 10.95 -1.87
C VAL A 337 9.61 10.97 -2.35
N THR A 338 10.02 9.96 -3.12
CA THR A 338 11.41 9.82 -3.59
C THR A 338 11.80 10.92 -4.59
N THR A 339 10.82 11.48 -5.31
CA THR A 339 11.00 12.60 -6.26
C THR A 339 10.77 13.97 -5.64
N GLY A 340 10.50 14.08 -4.34
CA GLY A 340 10.31 15.35 -3.65
C GLY A 340 8.96 16.02 -3.87
N ILE A 341 7.96 15.33 -4.46
CA ILE A 341 6.61 15.86 -4.70
C ILE A 341 5.75 15.81 -3.42
N PHE A 342 5.97 14.80 -2.57
CA PHE A 342 5.29 14.62 -1.29
C PHE A 342 6.28 14.58 -0.12
N PRO A 343 5.84 14.95 1.10
CA PRO A 343 6.65 14.79 2.30
C PRO A 343 6.97 13.31 2.55
N ASN A 344 8.11 13.04 3.20
CA ASN A 344 8.50 11.69 3.54
C ASN A 344 7.45 11.02 4.45
N THR A 345 6.84 9.95 3.97
CA THR A 345 5.74 9.23 4.64
C THR A 345 6.14 7.85 5.15
N GLY A 346 7.29 7.31 4.74
CA GLY A 346 7.72 5.97 5.13
C GLY A 346 6.81 4.87 4.54
N ILE A 347 6.38 5.03 3.30
CA ILE A 347 5.54 4.06 2.58
C ILE A 347 6.41 3.20 1.69
N THR A 348 6.26 1.89 1.80
CA THR A 348 6.98 0.90 0.98
C THR A 348 6.44 0.84 -0.45
N LEU A 349 7.30 0.52 -1.43
CA LEU A 349 6.89 0.24 -2.81
C LEU A 349 6.42 -1.24 -2.90
N PRO A 350 5.16 -1.50 -3.31
CA PRO A 350 4.64 -2.86 -3.43
C PRO A 350 5.55 -3.75 -4.29
N PHE A 351 5.77 -5.00 -3.89
CA PHE A 351 6.65 -5.99 -4.54
C PHE A 351 8.15 -5.66 -4.56
N PHE A 352 8.57 -4.43 -4.26
CA PHE A 352 9.95 -3.97 -4.36
C PHE A 352 10.64 -3.82 -3.01
N SER A 353 10.05 -2.98 -2.13
CA SER A 353 10.67 -2.66 -0.84
C SER A 353 10.87 -3.88 0.05
N ARG A 354 11.88 -3.83 0.90
CA ARG A 354 12.06 -4.80 1.96
C ARG A 354 10.86 -4.81 2.90
N GLY A 355 10.21 -5.96 3.04
CA GLY A 355 9.08 -6.11 3.96
C GLY A 355 8.23 -7.32 3.64
N VAL A 356 8.53 -8.45 4.30
CA VAL A 356 7.81 -9.71 4.09
C VAL A 356 6.31 -9.54 4.34
N SER A 357 5.91 -8.78 5.37
CA SER A 357 4.49 -8.54 5.70
C SER A 357 3.75 -7.80 4.58
N SER A 358 4.35 -6.72 4.06
CA SER A 358 3.77 -5.94 2.96
C SER A 358 3.69 -6.79 1.68
N LEU A 359 4.75 -7.53 1.37
CA LEU A 359 4.82 -8.39 0.20
C LEU A 359 3.75 -9.49 0.25
N VAL A 360 3.67 -10.24 1.35
CA VAL A 360 2.69 -11.32 1.53
C VAL A 360 1.26 -10.78 1.52
N SER A 361 1.01 -9.63 2.14
CA SER A 361 -0.32 -9.03 2.16
C SER A 361 -0.77 -8.61 0.75
N VAL A 362 0.09 -7.97 -0.04
CA VAL A 362 -0.25 -7.60 -1.43
C VAL A 362 -0.52 -8.83 -2.27
N TYR A 363 0.31 -9.87 -2.18
CA TYR A 363 0.09 -11.14 -2.89
C TYR A 363 -1.22 -11.82 -2.46
N ALA A 364 -1.55 -11.81 -1.17
CA ALA A 364 -2.81 -12.37 -0.68
C ALA A 364 -4.03 -11.65 -1.28
N GLY A 365 -4.01 -10.32 -1.29
CA GLY A 365 -5.07 -9.52 -1.92
C GLY A 365 -5.18 -9.78 -3.43
N MET A 366 -4.04 -9.89 -4.14
CA MET A 366 -4.02 -10.21 -5.56
C MET A 366 -4.51 -11.62 -5.87
N GLY A 367 -4.31 -12.58 -4.96
CA GLY A 367 -4.90 -13.91 -5.05
C GLY A 367 -6.42 -13.87 -5.08
N ILE A 368 -7.04 -13.02 -4.25
CA ILE A 368 -8.50 -12.83 -4.28
C ILE A 368 -8.95 -12.19 -5.60
N VAL A 369 -8.20 -11.21 -6.14
CA VAL A 369 -8.48 -10.61 -7.46
C VAL A 369 -8.43 -11.68 -8.58
N LEU A 370 -7.44 -12.56 -8.56
CA LEU A 370 -7.34 -13.67 -9.52
C LEU A 370 -8.52 -14.64 -9.40
N ASN A 371 -9.03 -14.89 -8.20
CA ASN A 371 -10.24 -15.69 -8.01
C ASN A 371 -11.48 -14.99 -8.60
N VAL A 372 -11.61 -13.67 -8.43
CA VAL A 372 -12.67 -12.90 -9.11
C VAL A 372 -12.57 -13.05 -10.63
N ALA A 373 -11.33 -13.04 -11.19
CA ALA A 373 -11.11 -13.23 -12.61
C ALA A 373 -11.55 -14.62 -13.09
N LEU A 374 -11.27 -15.69 -12.31
CA LEU A 374 -11.73 -17.06 -12.62
C LEU A 374 -13.23 -17.21 -12.71
N GLN A 375 -13.96 -16.40 -11.93
CA GLN A 375 -15.43 -16.47 -11.83
C GLN A 375 -16.14 -15.37 -12.62
N ARG A 376 -15.42 -14.64 -13.48
CA ARG A 376 -16.01 -13.55 -14.28
C ARG A 376 -17.10 -14.05 -15.23
N SER A 377 -18.05 -13.17 -15.52
CA SER A 377 -19.15 -13.46 -16.48
C SER A 377 -18.60 -13.53 -17.90
N ASN A 378 -19.12 -14.50 -18.70
CA ASN A 378 -18.87 -14.56 -20.14
C ASN A 378 -19.66 -13.50 -20.94
N ARG A 379 -20.45 -12.64 -20.28
CA ARG A 379 -21.16 -11.56 -20.94
C ARG A 379 -20.17 -10.43 -21.25
N ALA A 380 -19.73 -10.39 -22.49
CA ALA A 380 -19.09 -9.24 -23.11
C ALA A 380 -20.14 -8.22 -23.49
#